data_7f0a69c1d51387e2db732c7691340f39
#
_entry.id   7f0a69c1d51387e2db732c7691340f39
#
_cell.length_a   1.000
_cell.length_b   1.000
_cell.length_c   1.000
_cell.angle_alpha   90.00
_cell.angle_beta   90.00
_cell.angle_gamma   90.00
#
_symmetry.space_group_name_H-M   'P 1'
#
loop_
_entity.id
_entity.type
_entity.pdbx_description
1 polymer ?
#
loop_
_entity_poly.entity_id
_entity_poly.type
_entity_poly.pdbx_seq_one_letter_code
_entity_poly.pdbx_strand_id
1 'polypeptide(L)'
;MNWETLDWEILDRLRETFLSDAKSAGPYWHTITDLECYNLTYGERIGWKWDAVLAETRQRDWTPPAGATVLDWGCGSGVAGRRVIDFYGPGNFTALRVHDHSELAMDFAEHHGRKFYPGLDVGRADTRFLRGSEPIGVLVLSHVLNELDDIARADLAELCARAQTIIWVEP
;
A
#
# COMPACT_ATOMS: atom_id res chain seq x y z
N MET A 1 18.95 3.90 3.08
CA MET A 1 18.86 4.71 4.32
C MET A 1 18.93 3.81 5.55
N ASN A 2 19.48 4.26 6.67
CA ASN A 2 19.48 3.58 7.96
C ASN A 2 19.17 4.59 9.08
N TRP A 3 19.05 4.15 10.33
CA TRP A 3 18.71 5.01 11.47
C TRP A 3 19.70 6.15 11.74
N GLU A 4 20.97 5.98 11.42
CA GLU A 4 22.01 6.99 11.61
C GLU A 4 21.95 8.11 10.55
N THR A 5 21.37 7.80 9.38
CA THR A 5 21.23 8.74 8.25
C THR A 5 19.81 9.25 8.09
N LEU A 6 18.96 9.08 9.12
CA LEU A 6 17.58 9.51 9.12
C LEU A 6 17.49 11.05 9.17
N ASP A 7 16.66 11.62 8.29
CA ASP A 7 16.41 13.06 8.27
C ASP A 7 15.18 13.38 9.17
N TRP A 8 15.46 13.98 10.32
CA TRP A 8 14.42 14.30 11.30
C TRP A 8 13.54 15.48 10.86
N GLU A 9 14.05 16.43 10.06
CA GLU A 9 13.26 17.55 9.55
C GLU A 9 12.17 17.05 8.59
N ILE A 10 12.49 16.05 7.76
CA ILE A 10 11.50 15.36 6.93
C ILE A 10 10.42 14.72 7.79
N LEU A 11 10.80 14.01 8.84
CA LEU A 11 9.83 13.33 9.71
C LEU A 11 8.92 14.31 10.45
N ASP A 12 9.45 15.41 10.92
CA ASP A 12 8.65 16.46 11.58
C ASP A 12 7.67 17.08 10.60
N ARG A 13 8.10 17.42 9.39
CA ARG A 13 7.23 17.91 8.33
C ARG A 13 6.11 16.92 7.96
N LEU A 14 6.45 15.65 7.79
CA LEU A 14 5.46 14.60 7.51
C LEU A 14 4.46 14.46 8.65
N ARG A 15 4.93 14.51 9.90
CA ARG A 15 4.06 14.47 11.08
C ARG A 15 3.08 15.63 11.10
N GLU A 16 3.56 16.85 10.87
CA GLU A 16 2.70 18.04 10.80
C GLU A 16 1.64 17.89 9.72
N THR A 17 2.02 17.39 8.54
CA THR A 17 1.08 17.12 7.44
C THR A 17 0.03 16.10 7.85
N PHE A 18 0.41 14.99 8.48
CA PHE A 18 -0.53 13.95 8.90
C PHE A 18 -1.47 14.37 10.02
N LEU A 19 -1.09 15.35 10.85
CA LEU A 19 -1.91 15.89 11.93
C LEU A 19 -2.78 17.07 11.49
N SER A 20 -2.50 17.66 10.33
CA SER A 20 -3.26 18.80 9.80
C SER A 20 -4.47 18.35 9.00
N ASP A 21 -5.48 19.22 8.90
CA ASP A 21 -6.64 19.00 8.01
C ASP A 21 -6.29 19.21 6.52
N ALA A 22 -5.03 19.57 6.22
CA ALA A 22 -4.54 19.83 4.87
C ALA A 22 -4.22 18.57 4.05
N LYS A 23 -4.57 17.39 4.54
CA LYS A 23 -4.31 16.09 3.87
C LYS A 23 -4.91 15.99 2.47
N SER A 24 -5.98 16.73 2.19
CA SER A 24 -6.64 16.78 0.88
C SER A 24 -5.98 17.72 -0.14
N ALA A 25 -4.88 18.41 0.22
CA ALA A 25 -4.28 19.44 -0.63
C ALA A 25 -3.32 18.91 -1.71
N GLY A 26 -3.19 17.57 -1.87
CA GLY A 26 -2.33 16.92 -2.87
C GLY A 26 -1.21 16.07 -2.27
N PRO A 27 -0.32 15.53 -3.12
CA PRO A 27 0.75 14.65 -2.67
C PRO A 27 1.69 15.34 -1.68
N TYR A 28 1.90 14.74 -0.52
CA TYR A 28 2.79 15.26 0.53
C TYR A 28 4.23 14.72 0.44
N TRP A 29 4.48 13.82 -0.51
CA TRP A 29 5.82 13.33 -0.83
C TRP A 29 6.52 14.29 -1.78
N HIS A 30 7.62 14.90 -1.35
CA HIS A 30 8.38 15.84 -2.18
C HIS A 30 9.58 15.17 -2.84
N THR A 31 10.18 14.17 -2.18
CA THR A 31 11.38 13.47 -2.63
C THR A 31 11.32 11.98 -2.30
N ILE A 32 12.18 11.21 -2.94
CA ILE A 32 12.39 9.79 -2.59
C ILE A 32 12.86 9.64 -1.15
N THR A 33 13.65 10.59 -0.65
CA THR A 33 14.15 10.59 0.74
C THR A 33 12.99 10.67 1.75
N ASP A 34 11.89 11.37 1.43
CA ASP A 34 10.70 11.41 2.27
C ASP A 34 10.13 9.99 2.46
N LEU A 35 10.01 9.26 1.36
CA LEU A 35 9.50 7.88 1.36
C LEU A 35 10.47 6.90 2.04
N GLU A 36 11.78 7.11 1.91
CA GLU A 36 12.78 6.31 2.63
C GLU A 36 12.71 6.56 4.13
N CYS A 37 12.63 7.83 4.59
CA CYS A 37 12.45 8.18 5.99
C CYS A 37 11.15 7.61 6.54
N TYR A 38 10.05 7.79 5.82
CA TYR A 38 8.75 7.25 6.19
C TYR A 38 8.77 5.73 6.29
N ASN A 39 9.30 5.04 5.28
CA ASN A 39 9.33 3.57 5.25
C ASN A 39 10.11 2.99 6.43
N LEU A 40 11.20 3.64 6.83
CA LEU A 40 12.04 3.19 7.95
C LEU A 40 11.38 3.45 9.32
N THR A 41 10.42 4.35 9.42
CA THR A 41 9.82 4.80 10.69
C THR A 41 8.32 4.51 10.76
N TYR A 42 7.49 5.35 10.18
CA TYR A 42 6.02 5.16 10.15
C TYR A 42 5.63 3.88 9.42
N GLY A 43 6.31 3.56 8.31
CA GLY A 43 6.09 2.34 7.55
C GLY A 43 6.33 1.09 8.38
N GLU A 44 7.38 1.03 9.19
CA GLU A 44 7.61 -0.10 10.09
C GLU A 44 6.51 -0.24 11.15
N ARG A 45 6.04 0.87 11.72
CA ARG A 45 4.92 0.84 12.69
C ARG A 45 3.62 0.37 12.05
N ILE A 46 3.36 0.78 10.81
CA ILE A 46 2.23 0.29 10.01
C ILE A 46 2.42 -1.20 9.73
N GLY A 47 3.64 -1.61 9.38
CA GLY A 47 3.99 -3.01 9.17
C GLY A 47 3.65 -3.89 10.37
N TRP A 48 3.92 -3.46 11.61
CA TRP A 48 3.55 -4.22 12.82
C TRP A 48 2.03 -4.39 12.98
N LYS A 49 1.23 -3.37 12.61
CA LYS A 49 -0.23 -3.51 12.61
C LYS A 49 -0.67 -4.56 11.57
N TRP A 50 -0.06 -4.52 10.38
CA TRP A 50 -0.32 -5.51 9.33
C TRP A 50 0.07 -6.91 9.77
N ASP A 51 1.22 -7.10 10.41
CA ASP A 51 1.65 -8.39 10.94
C ASP A 51 0.61 -8.98 11.93
N ALA A 52 0.05 -8.13 12.80
CA ALA A 52 -1.00 -8.54 13.74
C ALA A 52 -2.31 -8.92 13.03
N VAL A 53 -2.75 -8.12 12.04
CA VAL A 53 -3.97 -8.40 11.26
C VAL A 53 -3.79 -9.68 10.44
N LEU A 54 -2.65 -9.87 9.78
CA LEU A 54 -2.38 -11.07 8.99
C LEU A 54 -2.28 -12.33 9.87
N ALA A 55 -1.74 -12.22 11.08
CA ALA A 55 -1.77 -13.32 12.05
C ALA A 55 -3.21 -13.68 12.44
N GLU A 56 -4.09 -12.70 12.63
CA GLU A 56 -5.51 -12.92 12.91
C GLU A 56 -6.24 -13.59 11.74
N THR A 57 -5.99 -13.15 10.49
CA THR A 57 -6.60 -13.79 9.31
C THR A 57 -6.21 -15.25 9.21
N ARG A 58 -4.94 -15.60 9.50
CA ARG A 58 -4.47 -16.99 9.53
C ARG A 58 -5.10 -17.80 10.65
N GLN A 59 -5.31 -17.22 11.83
CA GLN A 59 -6.01 -17.89 12.93
C GLN A 59 -7.48 -18.21 12.60
N ARG A 60 -8.07 -17.46 11.67
CA ARG A 60 -9.41 -17.69 11.12
C ARG A 60 -9.43 -18.59 9.89
N ASP A 61 -8.33 -19.32 9.65
CA ASP A 61 -8.16 -20.23 8.51
C ASP A 61 -8.33 -19.56 7.13
N TRP A 62 -8.17 -18.22 7.07
CA TRP A 62 -8.21 -17.52 5.80
C TRP A 62 -6.84 -17.58 5.10
N THR A 63 -6.87 -17.87 3.81
CA THR A 63 -5.70 -17.81 2.91
C THR A 63 -6.09 -17.07 1.63
N PRO A 64 -5.15 -16.36 0.99
CA PRO A 64 -5.44 -15.72 -0.28
C PRO A 64 -5.81 -16.75 -1.35
N PRO A 65 -6.66 -16.40 -2.31
CA PRO A 65 -6.92 -17.25 -3.47
C PRO A 65 -5.61 -17.59 -4.20
N ALA A 66 -5.45 -18.84 -4.62
CA ALA A 66 -4.24 -19.26 -5.34
C ALA A 66 -4.05 -18.45 -6.62
N GLY A 67 -2.84 -17.92 -6.82
CA GLY A 67 -2.54 -17.08 -7.97
C GLY A 67 -3.22 -15.69 -7.94
N ALA A 68 -3.58 -15.21 -6.75
CA ALA A 68 -4.24 -13.91 -6.62
C ALA A 68 -3.37 -12.75 -7.10
N THR A 69 -4.00 -11.75 -7.70
CA THR A 69 -3.42 -10.42 -7.85
C THR A 69 -3.68 -9.61 -6.58
N VAL A 70 -2.66 -9.01 -6.02
CA VAL A 70 -2.76 -8.03 -4.92
C VAL A 70 -2.83 -6.63 -5.52
N LEU A 71 -3.83 -5.84 -5.16
CA LEU A 71 -3.87 -4.40 -5.40
C LEU A 71 -3.65 -3.68 -4.08
N ASP A 72 -2.54 -2.97 -3.95
CA ASP A 72 -2.24 -2.05 -2.85
C ASP A 72 -2.68 -0.65 -3.28
N TRP A 73 -3.88 -0.25 -2.84
CA TRP A 73 -4.51 1.00 -3.25
C TRP A 73 -4.34 2.08 -2.19
N GLY A 74 -3.78 3.23 -2.56
CA GLY A 74 -3.21 4.21 -1.64
C GLY A 74 -1.90 3.68 -1.04
N CYS A 75 -1.03 3.14 -1.89
CA CYS A 75 0.09 2.31 -1.46
C CYS A 75 1.15 3.05 -0.64
N GLY A 76 1.27 4.39 -0.78
CA GLY A 76 2.36 5.15 -0.15
C GLY A 76 3.72 4.51 -0.42
N SER A 77 4.42 4.06 0.62
CA SER A 77 5.69 3.34 0.47
C SER A 77 5.52 1.86 0.07
N GLY A 78 4.30 1.36 -0.11
CA GLY A 78 4.00 -0.03 -0.47
C GLY A 78 4.20 -1.04 0.66
N VAL A 79 4.22 -0.59 1.91
CA VAL A 79 4.47 -1.48 3.05
C VAL A 79 3.36 -2.51 3.24
N ALA A 80 2.11 -2.12 3.06
CA ALA A 80 0.96 -2.99 3.29
C ALA A 80 0.91 -4.16 2.31
N GLY A 81 1.00 -3.88 1.01
CA GLY A 81 1.05 -4.91 -0.02
C GLY A 81 2.22 -5.87 0.15
N ARG A 82 3.42 -5.34 0.51
CA ARG A 82 4.58 -6.19 0.80
C ARG A 82 4.36 -7.10 2.00
N ARG A 83 3.77 -6.61 3.12
CA ARG A 83 3.47 -7.45 4.29
C ARG A 83 2.52 -8.60 3.95
N VAL A 84 1.52 -8.37 3.11
CA VAL A 84 0.62 -9.44 2.63
C VAL A 84 1.40 -10.50 1.86
N ILE A 85 2.26 -10.09 0.93
CA ILE A 85 3.06 -11.01 0.10
C ILE A 85 4.09 -11.77 0.95
N ASP A 86 4.79 -11.10 1.86
CA ASP A 86 5.78 -11.74 2.75
C ASP A 86 5.12 -12.77 3.66
N PHE A 87 3.95 -12.45 4.22
CA PHE A 87 3.26 -13.30 5.18
C PHE A 87 2.73 -14.59 4.57
N TYR A 88 2.14 -14.52 3.39
CA TYR A 88 1.57 -15.67 2.70
C TYR A 88 2.53 -16.33 1.71
N GLY A 89 3.66 -15.71 1.42
CA GLY A 89 4.67 -16.16 0.49
C GLY A 89 4.39 -15.72 -0.95
N PRO A 90 5.41 -15.20 -1.66
CA PRO A 90 5.25 -14.63 -3.01
C PRO A 90 4.75 -15.65 -4.04
N GLY A 91 5.00 -16.95 -3.84
CA GLY A 91 4.53 -18.01 -4.73
C GLY A 91 3.01 -18.23 -4.76
N ASN A 92 2.27 -17.63 -3.81
CA ASN A 92 0.80 -17.70 -3.79
C ASN A 92 0.14 -16.59 -4.65
N PHE A 93 0.94 -15.67 -5.18
CA PHE A 93 0.45 -14.53 -5.95
C PHE A 93 1.01 -14.53 -7.36
N THR A 94 0.27 -13.98 -8.32
CA THR A 94 0.73 -13.78 -9.70
C THR A 94 1.22 -12.35 -9.92
N ALA A 95 0.64 -11.39 -9.23
CA ALA A 95 0.99 -9.99 -9.41
C ALA A 95 0.80 -9.14 -8.14
N LEU A 96 1.62 -8.10 -8.02
CA LEU A 96 1.41 -6.96 -7.13
C LEU A 96 1.19 -5.72 -8.00
N ARG A 97 0.03 -5.10 -7.84
CA ARG A 97 -0.31 -3.81 -8.44
C ARG A 97 -0.35 -2.75 -7.36
N VAL A 98 0.38 -1.66 -7.58
CA VAL A 98 0.42 -0.52 -6.67
C VAL A 98 -0.30 0.67 -7.30
N HIS A 99 -1.07 1.40 -6.51
CA HIS A 99 -1.75 2.62 -6.92
C HIS A 99 -1.71 3.66 -5.83
N ASP A 100 -1.42 4.90 -6.20
CA ASP A 100 -1.44 6.07 -5.33
C ASP A 100 -1.72 7.31 -6.18
N HIS A 101 -2.18 8.40 -5.59
CA HIS A 101 -2.29 9.69 -6.27
C HIS A 101 -0.92 10.34 -6.50
N SER A 102 0.13 9.89 -5.79
CA SER A 102 1.51 10.33 -5.95
C SER A 102 2.29 9.39 -6.87
N GLU A 103 2.75 9.92 -8.00
CA GLU A 103 3.66 9.20 -8.91
C GLU A 103 4.95 8.75 -8.18
N LEU A 104 5.45 9.61 -7.28
CA LEU A 104 6.66 9.32 -6.51
C LEU A 104 6.47 8.13 -5.57
N ALA A 105 5.29 8.02 -4.94
CA ALA A 105 4.94 6.89 -4.08
C ALA A 105 4.83 5.61 -4.91
N MET A 106 4.17 5.67 -6.08
CA MET A 106 4.07 4.51 -6.97
C MET A 106 5.44 4.05 -7.48
N ASP A 107 6.34 4.99 -7.86
CA ASP A 107 7.72 4.65 -8.26
C ASP A 107 8.47 3.93 -7.15
N PHE A 108 8.36 4.45 -5.94
CA PHE A 108 9.03 3.87 -4.77
C PHE A 108 8.49 2.47 -4.45
N ALA A 109 7.17 2.31 -4.39
CA ALA A 109 6.52 1.05 -4.06
C ALA A 109 6.81 -0.03 -5.12
N GLU A 110 6.72 0.33 -6.41
CA GLU A 110 7.03 -0.55 -7.54
C GLU A 110 8.49 -0.99 -7.52
N HIS A 111 9.44 -0.04 -7.36
CA HIS A 111 10.86 -0.34 -7.31
C HIS A 111 11.19 -1.32 -6.17
N HIS A 112 10.65 -1.09 -4.98
CA HIS A 112 10.86 -1.97 -3.84
C HIS A 112 10.22 -3.35 -4.06
N GLY A 113 8.99 -3.40 -4.57
CA GLY A 113 8.33 -4.65 -4.89
C GLY A 113 9.12 -5.49 -5.89
N ARG A 114 9.61 -4.91 -6.97
CA ARG A 114 10.47 -5.61 -7.96
C ARG A 114 11.78 -6.11 -7.37
N LYS A 115 12.38 -5.32 -6.49
CA LYS A 115 13.63 -5.68 -5.82
C LYS A 115 13.45 -6.87 -4.88
N PHE A 116 12.38 -6.90 -4.09
CA PHE A 116 12.13 -7.94 -3.10
C PHE A 116 11.51 -9.20 -3.69
N TYR A 117 10.76 -9.09 -4.79
CA TYR A 117 10.02 -10.20 -5.41
C TYR A 117 10.35 -10.35 -6.89
N PRO A 118 11.60 -10.74 -7.25
CA PRO A 118 12.03 -10.79 -8.65
C PRO A 118 11.26 -11.81 -9.51
N GLY A 119 10.52 -12.74 -8.88
CA GLY A 119 9.68 -13.72 -9.58
C GLY A 119 8.20 -13.34 -9.66
N LEU A 120 7.80 -12.19 -9.10
CA LEU A 120 6.43 -11.71 -9.10
C LEU A 120 6.26 -10.62 -10.16
N ASP A 121 5.12 -10.58 -10.85
CA ASP A 121 4.78 -9.47 -11.74
C ASP A 121 4.39 -8.24 -10.91
N VAL A 122 5.36 -7.34 -10.71
CA VAL A 122 5.16 -6.10 -9.94
C VAL A 122 5.07 -4.92 -10.89
N GLY A 123 4.02 -4.13 -10.77
CA GLY A 123 3.80 -2.95 -11.57
C GLY A 123 2.72 -2.02 -11.01
N ARG A 124 2.56 -0.87 -11.65
CA ARG A 124 1.49 0.06 -11.30
C ARG A 124 0.15 -0.46 -11.81
N ALA A 125 -0.91 -0.17 -11.07
CA ALA A 125 -2.26 -0.34 -11.57
C ALA A 125 -2.57 0.79 -12.55
N ASP A 126 -2.61 0.47 -13.83
CA ASP A 126 -2.98 1.44 -14.87
C ASP A 126 -4.50 1.67 -14.92
N THR A 127 -4.93 2.65 -15.72
CA THR A 127 -6.35 2.98 -15.88
C THR A 127 -7.17 1.78 -16.39
N ARG A 128 -6.58 0.93 -17.23
CA ARG A 128 -7.25 -0.25 -17.76
C ARG A 128 -7.52 -1.26 -16.65
N PHE A 129 -6.55 -1.48 -15.76
CA PHE A 129 -6.72 -2.35 -14.60
C PHE A 129 -7.72 -1.77 -13.61
N LEU A 130 -7.59 -0.47 -13.27
CA LEU A 130 -8.46 0.19 -12.30
C LEU A 130 -9.92 0.24 -12.75
N ARG A 131 -10.17 0.48 -14.03
CA ARG A 131 -11.53 0.62 -14.62
C ARG A 131 -12.01 -0.62 -15.38
N GLY A 132 -11.21 -1.65 -15.43
CA GLY A 132 -11.54 -2.91 -16.10
C GLY A 132 -12.50 -3.77 -15.28
N SER A 133 -12.78 -4.95 -15.80
CA SER A 133 -13.63 -5.97 -15.16
C SER A 133 -12.83 -7.14 -14.58
N GLU A 134 -11.49 -7.09 -14.66
CA GLU A 134 -10.64 -8.16 -14.13
C GLU A 134 -10.80 -8.28 -12.61
N PRO A 135 -10.94 -9.49 -12.07
CA PRO A 135 -11.09 -9.68 -10.65
C PRO A 135 -9.81 -9.26 -9.91
N ILE A 136 -9.98 -8.62 -8.76
CA ILE A 136 -8.91 -8.33 -7.81
C ILE A 136 -8.91 -9.46 -6.79
N GLY A 137 -7.81 -10.20 -6.67
CA GLY A 137 -7.74 -11.30 -5.70
C GLY A 137 -7.75 -10.78 -4.27
N VAL A 138 -6.84 -9.84 -3.96
CA VAL A 138 -6.76 -9.19 -2.65
C VAL A 138 -6.63 -7.67 -2.84
N LEU A 139 -7.59 -6.92 -2.37
CA LEU A 139 -7.53 -5.46 -2.26
C LEU A 139 -6.99 -5.10 -0.88
N VAL A 140 -5.89 -4.37 -0.86
CA VAL A 140 -5.20 -3.91 0.35
C VAL A 140 -5.47 -2.42 0.51
N LEU A 141 -5.99 -2.02 1.68
CA LEU A 141 -6.28 -0.63 2.06
C LEU A 141 -5.61 -0.34 3.40
N SER A 142 -4.78 0.69 3.43
CA SER A 142 -3.99 1.02 4.62
C SER A 142 -3.94 2.51 4.88
N HIS A 143 -4.65 2.99 5.91
CA HIS A 143 -4.62 4.39 6.37
C HIS A 143 -5.01 5.40 5.27
N VAL A 144 -6.04 5.11 4.46
CA VAL A 144 -6.40 5.92 3.29
C VAL A 144 -7.76 6.61 3.40
N LEU A 145 -8.70 6.10 4.20
CA LEU A 145 -10.10 6.56 4.14
C LEU A 145 -10.30 8.02 4.51
N ASN A 146 -9.54 8.51 5.46
CA ASN A 146 -9.64 9.90 5.92
C ASN A 146 -9.01 10.90 4.94
N GLU A 147 -8.41 10.43 3.86
CA GLU A 147 -7.77 11.24 2.82
C GLU A 147 -8.61 11.31 1.53
N LEU A 148 -9.69 10.50 1.44
CA LEU A 148 -10.46 10.36 0.22
C LEU A 148 -11.51 11.47 0.07
N ASP A 149 -11.54 12.08 -1.10
CA ASP A 149 -12.68 12.86 -1.58
C ASP A 149 -13.82 11.95 -2.10
N ASP A 150 -14.92 12.53 -2.52
CA ASP A 150 -16.09 11.79 -2.98
C ASP A 150 -15.83 11.01 -4.28
N ILE A 151 -14.94 11.51 -5.14
CA ILE A 151 -14.57 10.83 -6.40
C ILE A 151 -13.74 9.60 -6.08
N ALA A 152 -12.71 9.73 -5.26
CA ALA A 152 -11.86 8.62 -4.84
C ALA A 152 -12.65 7.55 -4.06
N ARG A 153 -13.66 7.95 -3.26
CA ARG A 153 -14.56 7.01 -2.59
C ARG A 153 -15.43 6.22 -3.57
N ALA A 154 -15.93 6.87 -4.61
CA ALA A 154 -16.70 6.19 -5.66
C ALA A 154 -15.82 5.19 -6.43
N ASP A 155 -14.61 5.59 -6.82
CA ASP A 155 -13.63 4.71 -7.48
C ASP A 155 -13.27 3.51 -6.59
N LEU A 156 -13.05 3.74 -5.29
CA LEU A 156 -12.79 2.67 -4.33
C LEU A 156 -13.97 1.70 -4.21
N ALA A 157 -15.20 2.19 -4.21
CA ALA A 157 -16.39 1.34 -4.13
C ALA A 157 -16.48 0.38 -5.35
N GLU A 158 -16.13 0.84 -6.55
CA GLU A 158 -16.05 -0.01 -7.74
C GLU A 158 -14.96 -1.09 -7.61
N LEU A 159 -13.79 -0.75 -7.07
CA LEU A 159 -12.72 -1.71 -6.80
C LEU A 159 -13.14 -2.74 -5.74
N CYS A 160 -13.80 -2.30 -4.67
CA CYS A 160 -14.34 -3.19 -3.64
C CYS A 160 -15.34 -4.21 -4.20
N ALA A 161 -16.19 -3.80 -5.14
CA ALA A 161 -17.16 -4.69 -5.79
C ALA A 161 -16.50 -5.78 -6.64
N ARG A 162 -15.26 -5.58 -7.10
CA ARG A 162 -14.47 -6.53 -7.91
C ARG A 162 -13.51 -7.38 -7.08
N ALA A 163 -13.26 -6.99 -5.84
CA ALA A 163 -12.33 -7.68 -4.98
C ALA A 163 -12.93 -8.98 -4.42
N GLN A 164 -12.20 -10.08 -4.52
CA GLN A 164 -12.58 -11.33 -3.87
C GLN A 164 -12.38 -11.24 -2.36
N THR A 165 -11.36 -10.50 -1.93
CA THR A 165 -11.05 -10.23 -0.53
C THR A 165 -10.59 -8.79 -0.38
N ILE A 166 -11.01 -8.16 0.71
CA ILE A 166 -10.53 -6.84 1.13
C ILE A 166 -9.87 -7.00 2.48
N ILE A 167 -8.61 -6.58 2.60
CA ILE A 167 -7.93 -6.43 3.88
C ILE A 167 -7.71 -4.95 4.11
N TRP A 168 -8.29 -4.45 5.16
CA TRP A 168 -8.37 -3.03 5.42
C TRP A 168 -7.94 -2.71 6.85
N VAL A 169 -6.93 -1.84 6.98
CA VAL A 169 -6.33 -1.43 8.25
C VAL A 169 -6.30 0.09 8.34
N GLU A 170 -6.92 0.63 9.38
CA GLU A 170 -6.93 2.06 9.70
C GLU A 170 -6.26 2.33 11.07
N PRO A 171 -5.95 3.62 11.38
CA PRO A 171 -5.29 4.00 12.63
C PRO A 171 -5.99 3.51 13.90
#